data_ced49e4b57f5815d330965928ae55948
#
_entry.id   ced49e4b57f5815d330965928ae55948
#
_cell.length_a   1.000
_cell.length_b   1.000
_cell.length_c   1.000
_cell.angle_alpha   90.00
_cell.angle_beta   90.00
_cell.angle_gamma   90.00
#
_symmetry.space_group_name_H-M   'P 1'
#
loop_
_entity.id
_entity.type
_entity.pdbx_description
1 polymer ?
#
loop_
_entity_poly.entity_id
_entity_poly.type
_entity_poly.pdbx_seq_one_letter_code
_entity_poly.pdbx_strand_id
1 'polypeptide(L)'
;TSMRGPNGRLRHSSKDGVRQEQAFLDDYAFLIHGLIELAQADGDPQWLSAARSLQAVQDQYYGDDDRGAWYLTADDQKVHIAREKPDYDGAIPSGNSVGLHNLIRLATMTGDSTYDAAARRGFRALSRSILRGGMDGALAALERADDRPLEVVIIHPDSGVTTDLMESVRRLYLPNAVVFELTERQALQMAAEVPWIEGKTALKERSTAFVCERGVCQLPAFTPAELVKHIPEPLPLSDVAP
;
A
#
# COMPACT_ATOMS: atom_id res chain seq x y z
N THR A 1 -4.02 -22.06 -0.31
CA THR A 1 -5.46 -21.78 -0.23
C THR A 1 -6.18 -22.21 -1.49
N SER A 2 -7.45 -22.61 -1.39
CA SER A 2 -8.25 -23.08 -2.56
C SER A 2 -8.53 -21.97 -3.58
N MET A 3 -8.32 -20.70 -3.23
CA MET A 3 -8.60 -19.52 -4.07
C MET A 3 -7.41 -19.05 -4.90
N ARG A 4 -6.24 -19.66 -4.77
CA ARG A 4 -5.07 -19.37 -5.60
C ARG A 4 -4.69 -20.65 -6.36
N GLY A 5 -4.59 -20.56 -7.68
CA GLY A 5 -4.18 -21.67 -8.55
C GLY A 5 -2.68 -21.97 -8.46
N PRO A 6 -2.24 -23.10 -9.01
CA PRO A 6 -0.83 -23.51 -9.00
C PRO A 6 0.08 -22.55 -9.79
N ASN A 7 -0.49 -21.80 -10.74
CA ASN A 7 0.20 -20.75 -11.51
C ASN A 7 0.24 -19.40 -10.79
N GLY A 8 -0.16 -19.33 -9.51
CA GLY A 8 -0.18 -18.11 -8.72
C GLY A 8 -1.37 -17.18 -8.98
N ARG A 9 -2.23 -17.48 -9.96
CA ARG A 9 -3.39 -16.67 -10.31
C ARG A 9 -4.55 -16.87 -9.33
N LEU A 10 -5.32 -15.82 -9.11
CA LEU A 10 -6.53 -15.87 -8.30
C LEU A 10 -7.68 -16.53 -9.04
N ARG A 11 -8.62 -17.06 -8.28
CA ARG A 11 -9.94 -17.48 -8.71
C ARG A 11 -10.95 -16.47 -8.21
N HIS A 12 -11.93 -16.14 -9.07
CA HIS A 12 -12.95 -15.16 -8.71
C HIS A 12 -13.85 -15.67 -7.57
N SER A 13 -14.33 -16.88 -7.66
CA SER A 13 -15.23 -17.46 -6.64
C SER A 13 -15.09 -18.97 -6.48
N SER A 14 -15.54 -19.47 -5.34
CA SER A 14 -15.69 -20.91 -5.09
C SER A 14 -16.96 -21.15 -4.28
N LYS A 15 -17.85 -22.00 -4.79
CA LYS A 15 -19.09 -22.40 -4.13
C LYS A 15 -19.31 -23.90 -4.33
N ASP A 16 -19.55 -24.63 -3.24
CA ASP A 16 -19.85 -26.07 -3.24
C ASP A 16 -18.86 -26.93 -4.07
N GLY A 17 -17.60 -26.58 -4.02
CA GLY A 17 -16.53 -27.25 -4.78
C GLY A 17 -16.39 -26.80 -6.24
N VAL A 18 -17.34 -26.03 -6.76
CA VAL A 18 -17.26 -25.42 -8.08
C VAL A 18 -16.46 -24.11 -7.98
N ARG A 19 -15.49 -23.94 -8.86
CA ARG A 19 -14.59 -22.79 -8.88
C ARG A 19 -14.72 -22.03 -10.19
N GLN A 20 -14.83 -20.71 -10.08
CA GLN A 20 -14.71 -19.82 -11.22
C GLN A 20 -13.24 -19.39 -11.32
N GLU A 21 -12.54 -19.94 -12.31
CA GLU A 21 -11.09 -19.83 -12.44
C GLU A 21 -10.63 -18.44 -12.89
N GLN A 22 -11.49 -17.69 -13.58
CA GLN A 22 -11.14 -16.38 -14.15
C GLN A 22 -11.49 -15.28 -13.16
N ALA A 23 -10.46 -14.75 -12.50
CA ALA A 23 -10.55 -13.55 -11.69
C ALA A 23 -10.55 -12.28 -12.57
N PHE A 24 -11.03 -11.18 -12.00
CA PHE A 24 -11.01 -9.85 -12.58
C PHE A 24 -9.96 -8.97 -11.90
N LEU A 25 -9.67 -7.81 -12.48
CA LEU A 25 -8.76 -6.82 -11.91
C LEU A 25 -9.09 -6.52 -10.43
N ASP A 26 -10.37 -6.35 -10.13
CA ASP A 26 -10.85 -5.98 -8.78
C ASP A 26 -10.45 -7.03 -7.74
N ASP A 27 -10.51 -8.33 -8.10
CA ASP A 27 -10.10 -9.42 -7.20
C ASP A 27 -8.64 -9.28 -6.76
N TYR A 28 -7.77 -8.86 -7.67
CA TYR A 28 -6.36 -8.61 -7.36
C TYR A 28 -6.18 -7.32 -6.59
N ALA A 29 -6.70 -6.21 -7.10
CA ALA A 29 -6.48 -4.89 -6.53
C ALA A 29 -6.94 -4.80 -5.06
N PHE A 30 -8.13 -5.32 -4.75
CA PHE A 30 -8.64 -5.30 -3.38
C PHE A 30 -7.93 -6.30 -2.46
N LEU A 31 -7.52 -7.47 -2.96
CA LEU A 31 -6.77 -8.42 -2.15
C LEU A 31 -5.36 -7.88 -1.85
N ILE A 32 -4.67 -7.29 -2.83
CA ILE A 32 -3.37 -6.63 -2.63
C ILE A 32 -3.51 -5.53 -1.57
N HIS A 33 -4.54 -4.69 -1.67
CA HIS A 33 -4.83 -3.66 -0.68
C HIS A 33 -4.96 -4.23 0.73
N GLY A 34 -5.80 -5.26 0.90
CA GLY A 34 -5.97 -5.94 2.19
C GLY A 34 -4.69 -6.56 2.74
N LEU A 35 -3.83 -7.12 1.89
CA LEU A 35 -2.54 -7.69 2.30
C LEU A 35 -1.55 -6.60 2.77
N ILE A 36 -1.55 -5.43 2.12
CA ILE A 36 -0.77 -4.27 2.57
C ILE A 36 -1.25 -3.78 3.94
N GLU A 37 -2.57 -3.75 4.18
CA GLU A 37 -3.12 -3.42 5.50
C GLU A 37 -2.71 -4.44 6.57
N LEU A 38 -2.79 -5.73 6.27
CA LEU A 38 -2.38 -6.79 7.19
C LEU A 38 -0.89 -6.69 7.54
N ALA A 39 -0.02 -6.40 6.57
CA ALA A 39 1.41 -6.22 6.83
C ALA A 39 1.69 -5.13 7.87
N GLN A 40 0.93 -4.02 7.82
CA GLN A 40 1.05 -2.94 8.81
C GLN A 40 0.40 -3.31 10.15
N ALA A 41 -0.67 -4.11 10.13
CA ALA A 41 -1.45 -4.41 11.31
C ALA A 41 -0.77 -5.41 12.25
N ASP A 42 -0.11 -6.45 11.69
CA ASP A 42 0.49 -7.53 12.48
C ASP A 42 2.02 -7.64 12.34
N GLY A 43 2.62 -6.93 11.38
CA GLY A 43 4.07 -6.91 11.18
C GLY A 43 4.64 -8.20 10.59
N ASP A 44 3.81 -9.07 9.99
CA ASP A 44 4.30 -10.27 9.32
C ASP A 44 4.66 -9.96 7.86
N PRO A 45 5.96 -10.09 7.46
CA PRO A 45 6.41 -9.78 6.10
C PRO A 45 5.80 -10.66 5.02
N GLN A 46 5.23 -11.82 5.38
CA GLN A 46 4.58 -12.70 4.40
C GLN A 46 3.44 -11.99 3.64
N TRP A 47 2.73 -11.07 4.30
CA TRP A 47 1.64 -10.34 3.66
C TRP A 47 2.14 -9.39 2.59
N LEU A 48 3.22 -8.67 2.85
CA LEU A 48 3.80 -7.77 1.86
C LEU A 48 4.43 -8.54 0.69
N SER A 49 5.11 -9.65 0.96
CA SER A 49 5.62 -10.56 -0.06
C SER A 49 4.49 -11.13 -0.93
N ALA A 50 3.36 -11.53 -0.32
CA ALA A 50 2.18 -12.00 -1.04
C ALA A 50 1.55 -10.87 -1.90
N ALA A 51 1.46 -9.64 -1.37
CA ALA A 51 0.96 -8.47 -2.10
C ALA A 51 1.81 -8.19 -3.35
N ARG A 52 3.14 -8.17 -3.21
CA ARG A 52 4.08 -7.99 -4.34
C ARG A 52 3.96 -9.09 -5.39
N SER A 53 3.83 -10.33 -4.93
CA SER A 53 3.62 -11.48 -5.83
C SER A 53 2.31 -11.37 -6.63
N LEU A 54 1.23 -10.90 -6.01
CA LEU A 54 -0.05 -10.69 -6.70
C LEU A 54 0.00 -9.45 -7.61
N GLN A 55 0.71 -8.39 -7.20
CA GLN A 55 0.92 -7.22 -8.05
C GLN A 55 1.65 -7.60 -9.35
N ALA A 56 2.68 -8.43 -9.28
CA ALA A 56 3.37 -8.92 -10.47
C ALA A 56 2.44 -9.72 -11.40
N VAL A 57 1.56 -10.55 -10.85
CA VAL A 57 0.54 -11.27 -11.64
C VAL A 57 -0.49 -10.31 -12.25
N GLN A 58 -0.94 -9.32 -11.49
CA GLN A 58 -1.83 -8.26 -11.99
C GLN A 58 -1.21 -7.51 -13.16
N ASP A 59 0.05 -7.09 -13.02
CA ASP A 59 0.76 -6.37 -14.07
C ASP A 59 0.95 -7.22 -15.32
N GLN A 60 1.34 -8.47 -15.14
CA GLN A 60 1.59 -9.40 -16.26
C GLN A 60 0.35 -9.67 -17.11
N TYR A 61 -0.81 -9.91 -16.50
CA TYR A 61 -1.98 -10.40 -17.23
C TYR A 61 -3.04 -9.32 -17.52
N TYR A 62 -3.06 -8.26 -16.72
CA TYR A 62 -4.07 -7.20 -16.84
C TYR A 62 -3.46 -5.90 -17.33
N GLY A 63 -2.14 -5.72 -17.25
CA GLY A 63 -1.45 -4.48 -17.59
C GLY A 63 -1.64 -4.05 -19.05
N ASP A 64 -1.62 -2.75 -19.26
CA ASP A 64 -1.47 -2.13 -20.58
C ASP A 64 -0.05 -1.54 -20.66
N ASP A 65 0.87 -2.28 -21.25
CA ASP A 65 2.29 -1.93 -21.32
C ASP A 65 2.53 -0.63 -22.10
N ASP A 66 1.69 -0.36 -23.11
CA ASP A 66 1.83 0.80 -23.96
C ASP A 66 1.32 2.09 -23.29
N ARG A 67 0.14 2.01 -22.65
CA ARG A 67 -0.56 3.19 -22.14
C ARG A 67 -0.55 3.30 -20.62
N GLY A 68 -0.35 2.18 -19.90
CA GLY A 68 -0.44 2.09 -18.45
C GLY A 68 -1.86 1.80 -17.95
N ALA A 69 -1.99 1.62 -16.64
CA ALA A 69 -3.18 1.11 -15.97
C ALA A 69 -3.54 -0.32 -16.40
N TRP A 70 -4.70 -0.84 -16.00
CA TRP A 70 -5.05 -2.24 -16.19
C TRP A 70 -6.42 -2.39 -16.83
N TYR A 71 -6.57 -3.45 -17.61
CA TYR A 71 -7.86 -3.92 -18.11
C TYR A 71 -8.59 -4.72 -17.04
N LEU A 72 -9.93 -4.77 -17.12
CA LEU A 72 -10.79 -5.52 -16.21
C LEU A 72 -10.51 -7.04 -16.28
N THR A 73 -10.24 -7.55 -17.51
CA THR A 73 -10.02 -8.96 -17.79
C THR A 73 -8.58 -9.24 -18.17
N ALA A 74 -8.09 -10.44 -17.87
CA ALA A 74 -6.76 -10.86 -18.27
C ALA A 74 -6.63 -10.96 -19.81
N ASP A 75 -5.41 -10.89 -20.32
CA ASP A 75 -5.10 -10.89 -21.75
C ASP A 75 -5.41 -12.22 -22.45
N ASP A 76 -5.38 -13.32 -21.70
CA ASP A 76 -5.73 -14.68 -22.18
C ASP A 76 -7.21 -15.03 -22.03
N GLN A 77 -8.04 -14.13 -21.51
CA GLN A 77 -9.49 -14.31 -21.42
C GLN A 77 -10.18 -13.97 -22.75
N LYS A 78 -11.15 -14.82 -23.14
CA LYS A 78 -12.00 -14.49 -24.28
C LYS A 78 -12.90 -13.31 -23.95
N VAL A 79 -12.76 -12.24 -24.71
CA VAL A 79 -13.68 -11.09 -24.71
C VAL A 79 -14.38 -11.00 -26.07
N HIS A 80 -15.66 -10.64 -26.05
CA HIS A 80 -16.48 -10.69 -27.28
C HIS A 80 -16.24 -9.49 -28.21
N ILE A 81 -15.84 -8.33 -27.67
CA ILE A 81 -15.66 -7.10 -28.42
C ILE A 81 -14.28 -6.50 -28.15
N ALA A 82 -14.06 -6.01 -26.92
CA ALA A 82 -12.80 -5.39 -26.49
C ALA A 82 -12.62 -5.56 -24.99
N ARG A 83 -11.36 -5.54 -24.51
CA ARG A 83 -11.08 -5.48 -23.08
C ARG A 83 -11.43 -4.09 -22.57
N GLU A 84 -12.22 -4.05 -21.51
CA GLU A 84 -12.58 -2.82 -20.82
C GLU A 84 -11.44 -2.41 -19.86
N LYS A 85 -11.20 -1.11 -19.77
CA LYS A 85 -10.32 -0.51 -18.76
C LYS A 85 -11.20 0.31 -17.83
N PRO A 86 -11.47 -0.17 -16.58
CA PRO A 86 -12.34 0.53 -15.64
C PRO A 86 -11.78 1.92 -15.32
N ASP A 87 -12.56 2.96 -15.59
CA ASP A 87 -12.15 4.36 -15.45
C ASP A 87 -13.21 5.21 -14.72
N TYR A 88 -14.01 4.57 -13.89
CA TYR A 88 -15.05 5.19 -13.09
C TYR A 88 -15.19 4.50 -11.73
N ASP A 89 -15.19 5.30 -10.67
CA ASP A 89 -15.47 4.85 -9.30
C ASP A 89 -16.96 4.99 -9.02
N GLY A 90 -17.60 3.86 -8.68
CA GLY A 90 -19.02 3.81 -8.35
C GLY A 90 -19.27 3.78 -6.83
N ALA A 91 -20.14 2.87 -6.38
CA ALA A 91 -20.36 2.62 -4.97
C ALA A 91 -19.11 2.06 -4.24
N ILE A 92 -18.23 1.44 -5.01
CA ILE A 92 -16.89 1.03 -4.61
C ILE A 92 -15.89 1.62 -5.61
N PRO A 93 -14.63 1.87 -5.21
CA PRO A 93 -13.59 2.29 -6.13
C PRO A 93 -13.36 1.24 -7.23
N SER A 94 -12.95 1.66 -8.41
CA SER A 94 -12.53 0.76 -9.49
C SER A 94 -11.23 0.04 -9.14
N GLY A 95 -11.00 -1.12 -9.73
CA GLY A 95 -9.73 -1.84 -9.59
C GLY A 95 -8.52 -1.00 -10.04
N ASN A 96 -8.70 -0.07 -10.98
CA ASN A 96 -7.65 0.86 -11.37
C ASN A 96 -7.34 1.89 -10.28
N SER A 97 -8.34 2.47 -9.63
CA SER A 97 -8.13 3.41 -8.52
C SER A 97 -7.42 2.73 -7.35
N VAL A 98 -7.88 1.53 -6.95
CA VAL A 98 -7.24 0.76 -5.88
C VAL A 98 -5.85 0.29 -6.28
N GLY A 99 -5.64 -0.15 -7.52
CA GLY A 99 -4.35 -0.58 -8.04
C GLY A 99 -3.31 0.55 -8.03
N LEU A 100 -3.69 1.76 -8.44
CA LEU A 100 -2.83 2.94 -8.35
C LEU A 100 -2.43 3.26 -6.92
N HIS A 101 -3.39 3.21 -5.98
CA HIS A 101 -3.12 3.40 -4.57
C HIS A 101 -2.17 2.35 -4.00
N ASN A 102 -2.35 1.08 -4.39
CA ASN A 102 -1.46 -0.02 -4.00
C ASN A 102 -0.02 0.21 -4.50
N LEU A 103 0.16 0.63 -5.75
CA LEU A 103 1.49 0.93 -6.29
C LEU A 103 2.22 2.02 -5.50
N ILE A 104 1.54 3.11 -5.15
CA ILE A 104 2.16 4.18 -4.35
C ILE A 104 2.54 3.67 -2.96
N ARG A 105 1.69 2.87 -2.32
CA ARG A 105 2.00 2.26 -1.03
C ARG A 105 3.18 1.29 -1.11
N LEU A 106 3.21 0.43 -2.12
CA LEU A 106 4.33 -0.49 -2.35
C LEU A 106 5.63 0.29 -2.60
N ALA A 107 5.60 1.36 -3.40
CA ALA A 107 6.76 2.22 -3.62
C ALA A 107 7.29 2.81 -2.31
N THR A 108 6.40 3.34 -1.46
CA THR A 108 6.79 3.91 -0.16
C THR A 108 7.37 2.86 0.78
N MET A 109 6.75 1.67 0.85
CA MET A 109 7.22 0.61 1.75
C MET A 109 8.54 0.00 1.31
N THR A 110 8.66 -0.32 0.02
CA THR A 110 9.80 -1.09 -0.49
C THR A 110 10.96 -0.23 -0.98
N GLY A 111 10.72 1.06 -1.24
CA GLY A 111 11.69 1.93 -1.92
C GLY A 111 11.90 1.60 -3.39
N ASP A 112 11.14 0.66 -3.96
CA ASP A 112 11.25 0.27 -5.37
C ASP A 112 10.55 1.30 -6.26
N SER A 113 11.34 2.10 -6.96
CA SER A 113 10.88 3.17 -7.85
C SER A 113 10.09 2.66 -9.07
N THR A 114 10.14 1.37 -9.37
CA THR A 114 9.37 0.79 -10.50
C THR A 114 7.87 0.89 -10.25
N TYR A 115 7.43 0.77 -8.99
CA TYR A 115 6.04 0.96 -8.59
C TYR A 115 5.58 2.41 -8.79
N ASP A 116 6.37 3.40 -8.37
CA ASP A 116 6.04 4.83 -8.60
C ASP A 116 5.97 5.13 -10.10
N ALA A 117 6.93 4.64 -10.88
CA ALA A 117 6.93 4.81 -12.33
C ALA A 117 5.69 4.18 -12.99
N ALA A 118 5.26 2.99 -12.54
CA ALA A 118 4.04 2.34 -13.02
C ALA A 118 2.79 3.14 -12.64
N ALA A 119 2.69 3.63 -11.40
CA ALA A 119 1.59 4.48 -10.94
C ALA A 119 1.48 5.75 -11.79
N ARG A 120 2.60 6.45 -12.03
CA ARG A 120 2.61 7.66 -12.88
C ARG A 120 2.19 7.40 -14.32
N ARG A 121 2.53 6.23 -14.89
CA ARG A 121 1.99 5.82 -16.21
C ARG A 121 0.47 5.62 -16.13
N GLY A 122 -0.02 4.95 -15.09
CA GLY A 122 -1.44 4.73 -14.87
C GLY A 122 -2.23 6.04 -14.69
N PHE A 123 -1.74 6.99 -13.89
CA PHE A 123 -2.36 8.32 -13.73
C PHE A 123 -2.46 9.05 -15.07
N ARG A 124 -1.42 9.00 -15.90
CA ARG A 124 -1.47 9.59 -17.25
C ARG A 124 -2.53 8.93 -18.14
N ALA A 125 -2.61 7.60 -18.10
CA ALA A 125 -3.59 6.83 -18.88
C ALA A 125 -5.04 7.19 -18.51
N LEU A 126 -5.29 7.42 -17.21
CA LEU A 126 -6.62 7.69 -16.66
C LEU A 126 -6.90 9.19 -16.41
N SER A 127 -5.96 10.06 -16.78
CA SER A 127 -6.01 11.50 -16.47
C SER A 127 -7.32 12.17 -16.90
N ARG A 128 -7.88 11.78 -18.06
CA ARG A 128 -9.13 12.34 -18.56
C ARG A 128 -10.32 12.01 -17.64
N SER A 129 -10.38 10.79 -17.13
CA SER A 129 -11.46 10.34 -16.22
C SER A 129 -11.29 10.92 -14.83
N ILE A 130 -10.06 11.01 -14.33
CA ILE A 130 -9.72 11.68 -13.06
C ILE A 130 -10.16 13.16 -13.10
N LEU A 131 -9.78 13.90 -14.17
CA LEU A 131 -10.11 15.32 -14.30
C LEU A 131 -11.61 15.60 -14.50
N ARG A 132 -12.38 14.61 -14.94
CA ARG A 132 -13.84 14.71 -15.05
C ARG A 132 -14.58 14.41 -13.74
N GLY A 133 -13.87 14.06 -12.66
CA GLY A 133 -14.47 13.72 -11.37
C GLY A 133 -15.09 12.32 -11.33
N GLY A 134 -14.59 11.40 -12.14
CA GLY A 134 -15.09 10.01 -12.19
C GLY A 134 -14.26 9.00 -11.43
N MET A 135 -13.15 9.42 -10.80
CA MET A 135 -12.18 8.52 -10.16
C MET A 135 -11.61 9.16 -8.87
N ASP A 136 -12.44 9.31 -7.85
CA ASP A 136 -12.04 9.97 -6.60
C ASP A 136 -10.96 9.17 -5.85
N GLY A 137 -11.00 7.83 -5.91
CA GLY A 137 -9.98 6.97 -5.36
C GLY A 137 -8.62 7.12 -6.04
N ALA A 138 -8.62 7.30 -7.39
CA ALA A 138 -7.38 7.59 -8.12
C ALA A 138 -6.85 9.00 -7.82
N LEU A 139 -7.74 9.97 -7.60
CA LEU A 139 -7.35 11.32 -7.18
C LEU A 139 -6.68 11.30 -5.80
N ALA A 140 -7.25 10.57 -4.83
CA ALA A 140 -6.64 10.38 -3.52
C ALA A 140 -5.28 9.66 -3.60
N ALA A 141 -5.14 8.69 -4.52
CA ALA A 141 -3.85 8.03 -4.77
C ALA A 141 -2.82 8.99 -5.40
N LEU A 142 -3.25 9.90 -6.28
CA LEU A 142 -2.39 10.92 -6.89
C LEU A 142 -1.92 11.93 -5.84
N GLU A 143 -2.81 12.41 -4.98
CA GLU A 143 -2.46 13.27 -3.85
C GLU A 143 -1.38 12.61 -2.97
N ARG A 144 -1.60 11.34 -2.60
CA ARG A 144 -0.60 10.57 -1.85
C ARG A 144 0.75 10.45 -2.58
N ALA A 145 0.75 10.33 -3.92
CA ALA A 145 1.97 10.22 -4.73
C ALA A 145 2.79 11.51 -4.74
N ASP A 146 2.12 12.67 -4.64
CA ASP A 146 2.76 13.99 -4.63
C ASP A 146 3.11 14.47 -3.21
N ASP A 147 2.49 13.86 -2.18
CA ASP A 147 2.78 14.14 -0.79
C ASP A 147 4.15 13.56 -0.38
N ARG A 148 4.57 13.96 0.82
CA ARG A 148 5.75 13.41 1.49
C ARG A 148 5.29 12.32 2.46
N PRO A 149 5.37 11.04 2.04
CA PRO A 149 4.89 9.98 2.90
C PRO A 149 5.69 9.93 4.19
N LEU A 150 4.99 9.94 5.31
CA LEU A 150 5.58 9.77 6.62
C LEU A 150 5.78 8.27 6.88
N GLU A 151 6.97 7.90 7.26
CA GLU A 151 7.36 6.52 7.59
C GLU A 151 7.54 6.45 9.11
N VAL A 152 6.65 5.74 9.80
CA VAL A 152 6.69 5.59 11.26
C VAL A 152 6.88 4.11 11.60
N VAL A 153 7.90 3.80 12.38
CA VAL A 153 8.02 2.46 12.97
C VAL A 153 8.28 2.57 14.47
N ILE A 154 7.48 1.84 15.24
CA ILE A 154 7.64 1.67 16.67
C ILE A 154 8.19 0.28 16.91
N ILE A 155 9.35 0.18 17.55
CA ILE A 155 10.00 -1.09 17.82
C ILE A 155 10.01 -1.33 19.33
N HIS A 156 9.43 -2.46 19.72
CA HIS A 156 9.41 -2.93 21.08
C HIS A 156 10.53 -3.96 21.33
N PRO A 157 11.16 -3.96 22.49
CA PRO A 157 12.07 -5.03 22.86
C PRO A 157 11.33 -6.37 22.90
N ASP A 158 12.01 -7.44 22.51
CA ASP A 158 11.42 -8.81 22.52
C ASP A 158 11.03 -9.27 23.95
N SER A 159 11.47 -8.57 25.00
CA SER A 159 11.07 -8.79 26.40
C SER A 159 9.61 -8.42 26.73
N GLY A 160 8.88 -7.82 25.78
CA GLY A 160 7.45 -7.59 25.93
C GLY A 160 7.02 -6.28 26.60
N VAL A 161 7.89 -5.28 26.65
CA VAL A 161 7.51 -3.94 27.16
C VAL A 161 6.69 -3.20 26.10
N THR A 162 5.43 -2.94 26.40
CA THR A 162 4.54 -2.10 25.56
C THR A 162 4.47 -0.67 26.11
N THR A 163 4.13 0.29 25.24
CA THR A 163 4.00 1.70 25.61
C THR A 163 2.81 2.33 24.87
N ASP A 164 2.45 3.56 25.25
CA ASP A 164 1.38 4.33 24.61
C ASP A 164 1.81 4.99 23.28
N LEU A 165 2.97 4.62 22.73
CA LEU A 165 3.48 5.24 21.49
C LEU A 165 2.51 5.04 20.32
N MET A 166 2.07 3.79 20.09
CA MET A 166 1.12 3.51 19.00
C MET A 166 -0.23 4.16 19.24
N GLU A 167 -0.71 4.20 20.47
CA GLU A 167 -1.97 4.89 20.79
C GLU A 167 -1.89 6.39 20.44
N SER A 168 -0.73 7.01 20.65
CA SER A 168 -0.53 8.41 20.28
C SER A 168 -0.57 8.62 18.76
N VAL A 169 -0.04 7.68 17.97
CA VAL A 169 -0.10 7.72 16.50
C VAL A 169 -1.55 7.55 16.01
N ARG A 170 -2.29 6.58 16.59
CA ARG A 170 -3.69 6.31 16.21
C ARG A 170 -4.66 7.48 16.44
N ARG A 171 -4.30 8.42 17.31
CA ARG A 171 -5.10 9.64 17.56
C ARG A 171 -4.85 10.74 16.53
N LEU A 172 -3.88 10.57 15.66
CA LEU A 172 -3.53 11.55 14.64
C LEU A 172 -4.16 11.18 13.29
N TYR A 173 -4.54 12.18 12.53
CA TYR A 173 -4.98 11.98 11.14
C TYR A 173 -3.75 11.94 10.23
N LEU A 174 -3.34 10.75 9.84
CA LEU A 174 -2.14 10.49 9.03
C LEU A 174 -2.49 9.63 7.81
N PRO A 175 -3.31 10.13 6.88
CA PRO A 175 -3.85 9.32 5.78
C PRO A 175 -2.76 8.77 4.84
N ASN A 176 -1.65 9.47 4.71
CA ASN A 176 -0.55 9.12 3.81
C ASN A 176 0.64 8.43 4.50
N ALA A 177 0.57 8.22 5.81
CA ALA A 177 1.65 7.56 6.54
C ALA A 177 1.68 6.05 6.28
N VAL A 178 2.89 5.50 6.38
CA VAL A 178 3.13 4.06 6.57
C VAL A 178 3.54 3.86 8.03
N VAL A 179 2.79 3.04 8.76
CA VAL A 179 2.99 2.86 10.19
C VAL A 179 3.17 1.39 10.51
N PHE A 180 4.25 1.04 11.20
CA PHE A 180 4.49 -0.29 11.72
C PHE A 180 4.67 -0.26 13.23
N GLU A 181 4.12 -1.25 13.91
CA GLU A 181 4.39 -1.59 15.32
C GLU A 181 4.97 -3.00 15.36
N LEU A 182 6.24 -3.12 15.74
CA LEU A 182 7.02 -4.35 15.58
C LEU A 182 7.79 -4.67 16.86
N THR A 183 8.01 -5.95 17.13
CA THR A 183 9.12 -6.38 17.99
C THR A 183 10.44 -6.29 17.24
N GLU A 184 11.59 -6.35 17.95
CA GLU A 184 12.91 -6.38 17.31
C GLU A 184 13.06 -7.53 16.31
N ARG A 185 12.50 -8.69 16.65
CA ARG A 185 12.49 -9.87 15.77
C ARG A 185 11.68 -9.63 14.50
N GLN A 186 10.50 -9.04 14.64
CA GLN A 186 9.66 -8.68 13.49
C GLN A 186 10.33 -7.60 12.63
N ALA A 187 10.97 -6.60 13.24
CA ALA A 187 11.69 -5.56 12.51
C ALA A 187 12.84 -6.14 11.67
N LEU A 188 13.59 -7.11 12.22
CA LEU A 188 14.64 -7.81 11.48
C LEU A 188 14.09 -8.58 10.28
N GLN A 189 12.94 -9.23 10.43
CA GLN A 189 12.28 -9.96 9.33
C GLN A 189 11.68 -9.02 8.29
N MET A 190 11.02 -7.93 8.76
CA MET A 190 10.37 -6.94 7.89
C MET A 190 11.39 -6.15 7.06
N ALA A 191 12.61 -5.94 7.54
CA ALA A 191 13.65 -5.19 6.84
C ALA A 191 13.98 -5.76 5.45
N ALA A 192 13.77 -7.05 5.22
CA ALA A 192 13.95 -7.67 3.90
C ALA A 192 12.93 -7.16 2.85
N GLU A 193 11.73 -6.80 3.28
CA GLU A 193 10.66 -6.28 2.43
C GLU A 193 10.57 -4.74 2.48
N VAL A 194 10.97 -4.13 3.61
CA VAL A 194 10.86 -2.70 3.92
C VAL A 194 12.24 -2.18 4.35
N PRO A 195 13.14 -1.85 3.39
CA PRO A 195 14.55 -1.57 3.68
C PRO A 195 14.78 -0.39 4.64
N TRP A 196 13.89 0.60 4.69
CA TRP A 196 14.06 1.73 5.61
C TRP A 196 13.88 1.35 7.10
N ILE A 197 13.42 0.12 7.42
CA ILE A 197 13.40 -0.43 8.78
C ILE A 197 14.78 -0.99 9.18
N GLU A 198 15.64 -1.31 8.22
CA GLU A 198 16.95 -1.91 8.50
C GLU A 198 17.76 -1.10 9.53
N GLY A 199 18.35 -1.82 10.48
CA GLY A 199 19.16 -1.23 11.55
C GLY A 199 18.40 -0.51 12.66
N LYS A 200 17.06 -0.43 12.61
CA LYS A 200 16.26 0.12 13.69
C LYS A 200 15.98 -0.97 14.74
N THR A 201 16.16 -0.62 16.01
CA THR A 201 15.98 -1.54 17.17
C THR A 201 15.35 -0.80 18.34
N ALA A 202 14.92 -1.54 19.36
CA ALA A 202 14.53 -0.97 20.64
C ALA A 202 15.79 -0.48 21.38
N LEU A 203 15.95 0.82 21.49
CA LEU A 203 17.14 1.42 22.10
C LEU A 203 17.05 1.38 23.63
N LYS A 204 18.14 0.97 24.30
CA LYS A 204 18.23 0.90 25.77
C LYS A 204 17.12 0.04 26.38
N GLU A 205 16.77 -1.05 25.70
CA GLU A 205 15.68 -1.97 26.13
C GLU A 205 14.33 -1.25 26.33
N ARG A 206 14.07 -0.19 25.57
CA ARG A 206 12.84 0.60 25.62
C ARG A 206 12.20 0.62 24.25
N SER A 207 10.87 0.61 24.23
CA SER A 207 10.11 0.88 23.01
C SER A 207 10.56 2.20 22.39
N THR A 208 10.89 2.15 21.11
CA THR A 208 11.51 3.27 20.40
C THR A 208 10.74 3.53 19.11
N ALA A 209 10.30 4.77 18.93
CA ALA A 209 9.67 5.21 17.70
C ALA A 209 10.69 5.93 16.80
N PHE A 210 10.67 5.60 15.52
CA PHE A 210 11.41 6.28 14.47
C PHE A 210 10.40 6.91 13.51
N VAL A 211 10.55 8.20 13.26
CA VAL A 211 9.75 8.96 12.31
C VAL A 211 10.67 9.43 11.20
N CYS A 212 10.39 9.02 9.98
CA CYS A 212 11.22 9.30 8.82
C CYS A 212 10.39 9.91 7.69
N GLU A 213 11.04 10.66 6.83
CA GLU A 213 10.50 11.17 5.60
C GLU A 213 11.50 10.85 4.48
N ARG A 214 11.10 10.05 3.49
CA ARG A 214 11.97 9.60 2.39
C ARG A 214 13.30 9.00 2.86
N GLY A 215 13.24 8.16 3.90
CA GLY A 215 14.41 7.50 4.47
C GLY A 215 15.28 8.38 5.38
N VAL A 216 14.97 9.69 5.53
CA VAL A 216 15.66 10.57 6.48
C VAL A 216 14.89 10.59 7.79
N CYS A 217 15.48 10.07 8.86
CA CYS A 217 14.82 9.91 10.14
C CYS A 217 15.17 11.06 11.10
N GLN A 218 14.18 11.43 11.92
CA GLN A 218 14.35 12.27 13.10
C GLN A 218 15.08 11.50 14.20
N LEU A 219 15.42 12.19 15.30
CA LEU A 219 15.96 11.50 16.48
C LEU A 219 14.94 10.50 17.02
N PRO A 220 15.39 9.35 17.56
CA PRO A 220 14.48 8.37 18.15
C PRO A 220 13.65 8.97 19.28
N ALA A 221 12.34 8.66 19.30
CA ALA A 221 11.42 9.07 20.33
C ALA A 221 11.09 7.92 21.29
N PHE A 222 11.03 8.21 22.58
CA PHE A 222 10.76 7.23 23.64
C PHE A 222 9.45 7.50 24.39
N THR A 223 8.83 8.63 24.12
CA THR A 223 7.57 9.04 24.75
C THR A 223 6.58 9.54 23.69
N PRO A 224 5.26 9.46 23.96
CA PRO A 224 4.25 10.04 23.09
C PRO A 224 4.49 11.51 22.75
N ALA A 225 4.92 12.31 23.73
CA ALA A 225 5.17 13.74 23.54
C ALA A 225 6.37 14.03 22.61
N GLU A 226 7.40 13.20 22.66
CA GLU A 226 8.54 13.28 21.72
C GLU A 226 8.10 12.85 20.32
N LEU A 227 7.37 11.74 20.21
CA LEU A 227 6.90 11.21 18.92
C LEU A 227 6.01 12.22 18.18
N VAL A 228 5.02 12.79 18.86
CA VAL A 228 4.10 13.77 18.25
C VAL A 228 4.83 15.00 17.73
N LYS A 229 5.90 15.45 18.39
CA LYS A 229 6.71 16.61 17.93
C LYS A 229 7.46 16.32 16.61
N HIS A 230 7.69 15.04 16.28
CA HIS A 230 8.36 14.64 15.04
C HIS A 230 7.39 14.50 13.88
N ILE A 231 6.09 14.50 14.14
CA ILE A 231 5.05 14.42 13.12
C ILE A 231 4.74 15.84 12.66
N PRO A 232 4.87 16.15 11.37
CA PRO A 232 4.54 17.46 10.83
C PRO A 232 3.09 17.82 11.14
N GLU A 233 2.82 19.06 11.53
CA GLU A 233 1.45 19.53 11.62
C GLU A 233 0.80 19.49 10.23
N PRO A 234 -0.45 19.01 10.10
CA PRO A 234 -1.16 19.07 8.84
C PRO A 234 -1.24 20.55 8.39
N LEU A 235 -0.94 20.79 7.10
CA LEU A 235 -1.10 22.12 6.55
C LEU A 235 -2.55 22.58 6.73
N PRO A 236 -2.79 23.79 7.26
CA PRO A 236 -4.14 24.30 7.36
C PRO A 236 -4.74 24.45 5.95
N LEU A 237 -5.99 24.03 5.77
CA LEU A 237 -6.71 24.10 4.50
C LEU A 237 -6.73 25.52 3.88
N SER A 238 -6.51 26.57 4.71
CA SER A 238 -6.40 27.96 4.27
C SER A 238 -5.16 28.28 3.43
N ASP A 239 -4.14 27.41 3.47
CA ASP A 239 -2.86 27.64 2.79
C ASP A 239 -2.78 26.86 1.44
N VAL A 240 -3.84 26.13 1.12
CA VAL A 240 -4.00 25.54 -0.22
C VAL A 240 -4.56 26.66 -1.11
N ALA A 241 -3.66 27.31 -1.86
CA ALA A 241 -4.07 28.33 -2.82
C ALA A 241 -5.03 27.72 -3.86
N PRO A 242 -6.07 28.45 -4.28
CA PRO A 242 -7.02 28.00 -5.29
C PRO A 242 -6.38 27.79 -6.66
#